data_591696669b837cfe90e5511aacbeecac
#
_entry.id   591696669b837cfe90e5511aacbeecac
#
_cell.length_a   1.000
_cell.length_b   1.000
_cell.length_c   1.000
_cell.angle_alpha   90.00
_cell.angle_beta   90.00
_cell.angle_gamma   90.00
#
_symmetry.space_group_name_H-M   'P 1'
#
loop_
_entity.id
_entity.type
_entity.pdbx_description
1 polymer ?
#
loop_
_entity_poly.entity_id
_entity_poly.type
_entity_poly.pdbx_seq_one_letter_code
_entity_poly.pdbx_strand_id
1 'polypeptide(L)'
;MANWETDGWKEAPVPVYQLMNFAAVENAQGGMALMSNGLREFEVISSQGNEERDTFALTLLRGIGVLGKEELLLRPGRPSGIKIPTPDSQVRGKIVCEFALFGFAGNHIEANVMAAARDNVTPIQCYNKIPYNAMKLNVGEQNLPLTHSLLNKSLEGAVLSVLKKAEDEDALILRVYNPS
;
A
#
# COMPACT_ATOMS: atom_id res chain seq x y z
N MET A 1 -10.26 0.22 -24.28
CA MET A 1 -8.89 0.79 -24.31
C MET A 1 -8.90 1.88 -25.35
N ALA A 2 -8.34 3.05 -25.06
CA ALA A 2 -8.16 4.08 -26.04
C ALA A 2 -7.28 3.54 -27.19
N ASN A 3 -7.54 3.99 -28.41
CA ASN A 3 -6.73 3.67 -29.57
C ASN A 3 -5.38 4.42 -29.45
N TRP A 4 -4.52 3.97 -28.56
CA TRP A 4 -3.26 4.63 -28.23
C TRP A 4 -2.40 4.89 -29.47
N GLU A 5 -2.47 4.02 -30.47
CA GLU A 5 -1.74 4.15 -31.74
C GLU A 5 -2.24 5.32 -32.58
N THR A 6 -3.54 5.58 -32.59
CA THR A 6 -4.17 6.66 -33.38
C THR A 6 -4.25 7.98 -32.62
N ASP A 7 -4.26 7.95 -31.29
CA ASP A 7 -4.39 9.13 -30.44
C ASP A 7 -3.05 9.85 -30.17
N GLY A 8 -1.99 9.45 -30.88
CA GLY A 8 -0.66 10.07 -30.79
C GLY A 8 0.17 9.65 -29.57
N TRP A 9 -0.30 8.70 -28.77
CA TRP A 9 0.47 8.09 -27.68
C TRP A 9 1.61 7.24 -28.25
N LYS A 10 2.75 7.31 -27.61
CA LYS A 10 3.96 6.57 -28.05
C LYS A 10 4.18 5.27 -27.27
N GLU A 11 3.35 5.00 -26.33
CA GLU A 11 3.38 3.80 -25.48
C GLU A 11 1.95 3.27 -25.30
N ALA A 12 1.80 1.95 -25.38
CA ALA A 12 0.54 1.31 -25.04
C ALA A 12 0.28 1.38 -23.54
N PRO A 13 -0.97 1.57 -23.11
CA PRO A 13 -1.34 1.44 -21.71
C PRO A 13 -0.96 0.05 -21.19
N VAL A 14 -0.37 0.00 -20.02
CA VAL A 14 -0.05 -1.25 -19.33
C VAL A 14 -1.16 -1.53 -18.32
N PRO A 15 -1.72 -2.76 -18.27
CA PRO A 15 -2.80 -3.10 -17.33
C PRO A 15 -2.31 -3.32 -15.89
N VAL A 16 -1.04 -3.07 -15.62
CA VAL A 16 -0.45 -3.20 -14.29
C VAL A 16 -0.47 -1.85 -13.58
N TYR A 17 -1.04 -1.84 -12.40
CA TYR A 17 -1.22 -0.64 -11.57
C TYR A 17 -0.36 -0.69 -10.32
N GLN A 18 -0.10 0.47 -9.76
CA GLN A 18 0.64 0.59 -8.51
C GLN A 18 -0.25 0.26 -7.31
N LEU A 19 0.26 -0.57 -6.41
CA LEU A 19 -0.36 -0.88 -5.13
C LEU A 19 0.34 -0.09 -4.02
N MET A 20 -0.34 0.90 -3.47
CA MET A 20 0.20 1.73 -2.39
C MET A 20 -0.22 1.20 -1.02
N ASN A 21 -1.46 1.36 -0.65
CA ASN A 21 -2.03 0.88 0.62
C ASN A 21 -2.94 -0.32 0.38
N PHE A 22 -3.86 -0.17 -0.56
CA PHE A 22 -4.77 -1.22 -1.00
C PHE A 22 -5.18 -0.98 -2.45
N ALA A 23 -5.74 -2.00 -3.06
CA ALA A 23 -6.53 -1.93 -4.28
C ALA A 23 -7.86 -2.62 -4.03
N ALA A 24 -8.96 -2.06 -4.49
CA ALA A 24 -10.28 -2.63 -4.32
C ALA A 24 -11.00 -2.80 -5.64
N VAL A 25 -11.76 -3.88 -5.75
CA VAL A 25 -12.77 -4.09 -6.79
C VAL A 25 -14.11 -4.18 -6.08
N GLU A 26 -15.06 -3.37 -6.52
CA GLU A 26 -16.37 -3.26 -5.88
C GLU A 26 -17.51 -3.12 -6.89
N ASN A 27 -18.69 -3.49 -6.46
CA ASN A 27 -19.94 -3.27 -7.16
C ASN A 27 -20.99 -2.71 -6.19
N ALA A 28 -22.25 -2.63 -6.60
CA ALA A 28 -23.32 -2.05 -5.77
C ALA A 28 -23.60 -2.83 -4.47
N GLN A 29 -23.20 -4.09 -4.37
CA GLN A 29 -23.43 -4.93 -3.19
C GLN A 29 -22.23 -4.95 -2.22
N GLY A 30 -21.03 -4.74 -2.74
CA GLY A 30 -19.81 -4.78 -1.95
C GLY A 30 -18.59 -5.07 -2.80
N GLY A 31 -17.49 -5.39 -2.16
CA GLY A 31 -16.24 -5.62 -2.86
C GLY A 31 -15.22 -6.40 -2.05
N MET A 32 -14.05 -6.48 -2.64
CA MET A 32 -12.87 -7.06 -2.02
C MET A 32 -11.69 -6.13 -2.20
N ALA A 33 -10.97 -5.87 -1.12
CA ALA A 33 -9.72 -5.15 -1.14
C ALA A 33 -8.54 -6.11 -0.96
N LEU A 34 -7.49 -5.85 -1.72
CA LEU A 34 -6.18 -6.46 -1.60
C LEU A 34 -5.25 -5.47 -0.92
N MET A 35 -4.68 -5.86 0.21
CA MET A 35 -3.77 -5.05 1.02
C MET A 35 -2.41 -5.71 1.06
N SER A 36 -1.35 -4.93 0.98
CA SER A 36 -0.01 -5.49 1.03
C SER A 36 0.98 -4.59 1.72
N ASN A 37 1.89 -5.22 2.45
CA ASN A 37 3.04 -4.58 3.04
C ASN A 37 4.29 -4.91 2.21
N GLY A 38 4.58 -4.07 1.23
CA GLY A 38 5.79 -4.19 0.41
C GLY A 38 5.60 -4.62 -1.04
N LEU A 39 4.55 -5.35 -1.40
CA LEU A 39 4.21 -5.63 -2.79
C LEU A 39 3.61 -4.38 -3.43
N ARG A 40 4.00 -4.07 -4.66
CA ARG A 40 3.77 -2.74 -5.25
C ARG A 40 2.99 -2.73 -6.54
N GLU A 41 2.62 -3.88 -7.07
CA GLU A 41 1.95 -3.98 -8.35
C GLU A 41 0.82 -4.99 -8.33
N PHE A 42 -0.25 -4.66 -9.01
CA PHE A 42 -1.37 -5.55 -9.26
C PHE A 42 -1.95 -5.33 -10.65
N GLU A 43 -2.72 -6.29 -11.11
CA GLU A 43 -3.53 -6.22 -12.33
C GLU A 43 -4.92 -6.76 -12.03
N VAL A 44 -5.94 -6.20 -12.63
CA VAL A 44 -7.29 -6.76 -12.67
C VAL A 44 -7.49 -7.37 -14.04
N ILE A 45 -7.61 -8.69 -14.08
CA ILE A 45 -7.85 -9.45 -15.29
C ILE A 45 -9.34 -9.73 -15.38
N SER A 46 -9.99 -9.06 -16.32
CA SER A 46 -11.41 -9.30 -16.57
C SER A 46 -11.60 -10.62 -17.31
N SER A 47 -12.58 -11.39 -16.88
CA SER A 47 -12.93 -12.66 -17.55
C SER A 47 -13.42 -12.40 -18.96
N GLN A 48 -12.95 -13.20 -19.89
CA GLN A 48 -13.48 -13.25 -21.25
C GLN A 48 -14.47 -14.41 -21.35
N GLY A 49 -15.71 -14.12 -21.70
CA GLY A 49 -16.75 -15.14 -21.90
C GLY A 49 -17.88 -15.08 -20.87
N ASN A 50 -18.54 -16.21 -20.63
CA ASN A 50 -19.72 -16.31 -19.76
C ASN A 50 -19.43 -16.32 -18.26
N GLU A 51 -18.18 -16.18 -17.85
CA GLU A 51 -17.82 -16.09 -16.42
C GLU A 51 -17.68 -14.62 -16.04
N GLU A 52 -18.67 -14.11 -15.32
CA GLU A 52 -18.67 -12.74 -14.76
C GLU A 52 -17.77 -12.65 -13.50
N ARG A 53 -16.50 -12.96 -13.66
CA ARG A 53 -15.54 -12.93 -12.53
C ARG A 53 -14.25 -12.26 -12.92
N ASP A 54 -13.94 -11.19 -12.27
CA ASP A 54 -12.64 -10.57 -12.37
C ASP A 54 -11.63 -11.25 -11.45
N THR A 55 -10.38 -11.27 -11.89
CA THR A 55 -9.26 -11.84 -11.11
C THR A 55 -8.32 -10.74 -10.67
N PHE A 56 -8.07 -10.65 -9.38
CA PHE A 56 -6.96 -9.88 -8.86
C PHE A 56 -5.65 -10.66 -9.03
N ALA A 57 -4.75 -10.14 -9.85
CA ALA A 57 -3.39 -10.67 -10.00
C ALA A 57 -2.41 -9.78 -9.26
N LEU A 58 -1.79 -10.31 -8.22
CA LEU A 58 -0.78 -9.60 -7.42
C LEU A 58 0.61 -10.00 -7.88
N THR A 59 1.44 -9.02 -8.24
CA THR A 59 2.83 -9.28 -8.60
C THR A 59 3.65 -9.58 -7.35
N LEU A 60 4.11 -10.81 -7.22
CA LEU A 60 4.93 -11.24 -6.08
C LEU A 60 6.42 -10.98 -6.32
N LEU A 61 6.89 -11.15 -7.55
CA LEU A 61 8.29 -10.98 -7.93
C LEU A 61 8.40 -10.58 -9.39
N ARG A 62 9.32 -9.67 -9.66
CA ARG A 62 9.77 -9.36 -11.01
C ARG A 62 11.27 -9.60 -11.13
N GLY A 63 11.64 -10.67 -11.81
CA GLY A 63 13.04 -10.93 -12.17
C GLY A 63 13.34 -10.36 -13.55
N ILE A 64 14.19 -9.35 -13.64
CA ILE A 64 14.62 -8.75 -14.90
C ILE A 64 16.11 -9.00 -15.13
N GLY A 65 16.50 -9.34 -16.38
CA GLY A 65 17.91 -9.60 -16.72
C GLY A 65 18.68 -8.35 -17.09
N VAL A 66 17.97 -7.31 -17.49
CA VAL A 66 18.56 -6.03 -17.88
C VAL A 66 17.65 -4.88 -17.48
N LEU A 67 18.23 -3.80 -17.01
CA LEU A 67 17.56 -2.52 -16.85
C LEU A 67 17.63 -1.79 -18.19
N GLY A 68 16.47 -1.42 -18.71
CA GLY A 68 16.35 -0.85 -20.03
C GLY A 68 16.42 -1.89 -21.16
N LYS A 69 15.63 -1.66 -22.20
CA LYS A 69 15.56 -2.50 -23.40
C LYS A 69 15.38 -1.63 -24.64
N GLU A 70 16.01 -2.03 -25.74
CA GLU A 70 15.97 -1.28 -26.99
C GLU A 70 14.61 -1.40 -27.67
N GLU A 71 14.01 -2.58 -27.63
CA GLU A 71 12.71 -2.86 -28.21
C GLU A 71 11.74 -3.37 -27.14
N LEU A 72 10.66 -2.66 -26.97
CA LEU A 72 9.56 -3.02 -26.07
C LEU A 72 8.29 -3.21 -26.89
N LEU A 73 7.57 -4.30 -26.63
CA LEU A 73 6.30 -4.60 -27.30
C LEU A 73 5.30 -3.45 -27.19
N LEU A 74 5.21 -2.87 -26.00
CA LEU A 74 4.27 -1.78 -25.69
C LEU A 74 4.84 -0.38 -25.93
N ARG A 75 6.08 -0.28 -26.44
CA ARG A 75 6.76 0.96 -26.73
C ARG A 75 7.65 0.79 -27.96
N PRO A 76 7.08 0.55 -29.14
CA PRO A 76 7.83 0.25 -30.33
C PRO A 76 8.69 1.45 -30.78
N GLY A 77 9.88 1.18 -31.30
CA GLY A 77 10.78 2.17 -31.88
C GLY A 77 11.44 3.11 -30.87
N ARG A 78 11.38 2.82 -29.58
CA ARG A 78 11.96 3.68 -28.53
C ARG A 78 12.61 2.86 -27.43
N PRO A 79 13.89 3.06 -27.11
CA PRO A 79 14.52 2.41 -25.97
C PRO A 79 13.95 2.94 -24.65
N SER A 80 13.90 2.08 -23.63
CA SER A 80 13.42 2.44 -22.28
C SER A 80 14.55 2.97 -21.38
N GLY A 81 15.72 3.21 -21.91
CA GLY A 81 16.88 3.68 -21.16
C GLY A 81 18.14 2.90 -21.50
N ILE A 82 19.16 3.06 -20.66
CA ILE A 82 20.45 2.37 -20.84
C ILE A 82 20.30 0.90 -20.51
N LYS A 83 20.81 0.04 -21.36
CA LYS A 83 20.82 -1.41 -21.17
C LYS A 83 21.95 -1.81 -20.22
N ILE A 84 21.59 -2.06 -18.99
CA ILE A 84 22.52 -2.48 -17.92
C ILE A 84 22.12 -3.87 -17.45
N PRO A 85 23.02 -4.86 -17.44
CA PRO A 85 22.77 -6.16 -16.82
C PRO A 85 22.43 -6.02 -15.34
N THR A 86 21.42 -6.76 -14.88
CA THR A 86 20.95 -6.75 -13.49
C THR A 86 20.93 -8.15 -12.89
N PRO A 87 22.10 -8.78 -12.69
CA PRO A 87 22.19 -10.15 -12.19
C PRO A 87 21.55 -10.31 -10.80
N ASP A 88 21.66 -9.30 -9.96
CA ASP A 88 21.12 -9.31 -8.60
C ASP A 88 19.60 -9.26 -8.54
N SER A 89 18.93 -8.87 -9.62
CA SER A 89 17.47 -8.96 -9.71
C SER A 89 16.95 -10.35 -10.08
N GLN A 90 17.84 -11.28 -10.44
CA GLN A 90 17.54 -12.69 -10.71
C GLN A 90 17.58 -13.50 -9.41
N VAL A 91 16.81 -13.07 -8.41
CA VAL A 91 16.79 -13.66 -7.08
C VAL A 91 16.37 -15.14 -7.15
N ARG A 92 17.21 -16.02 -6.59
CA ARG A 92 16.91 -17.44 -6.41
C ARG A 92 16.81 -17.76 -4.92
N GLY A 93 15.83 -18.55 -4.56
CA GLY A 93 15.65 -18.99 -3.19
C GLY A 93 14.24 -18.73 -2.67
N LYS A 94 14.09 -18.80 -1.36
CA LYS A 94 12.81 -18.58 -0.69
C LYS A 94 12.52 -17.08 -0.61
N ILE A 95 11.36 -16.69 -1.10
CA ILE A 95 10.81 -15.34 -0.96
C ILE A 95 9.54 -15.46 -0.11
N VAL A 96 9.40 -14.57 0.86
CA VAL A 96 8.19 -14.46 1.70
C VAL A 96 7.47 -13.20 1.32
N CYS A 97 6.21 -13.34 0.95
CA CYS A 97 5.33 -12.22 0.60
C CYS A 97 4.14 -12.23 1.54
N GLU A 98 3.80 -11.06 2.07
CA GLU A 98 2.66 -10.88 2.98
C GLU A 98 1.63 -9.99 2.33
N PHE A 99 0.39 -10.43 2.36
CA PHE A 99 -0.76 -9.67 1.88
C PHE A 99 -2.02 -10.11 2.63
N ALA A 100 -3.04 -9.27 2.59
CA ALA A 100 -4.34 -9.56 3.18
C ALA A 100 -5.46 -9.31 2.18
N LEU A 101 -6.54 -10.04 2.34
CA LEU A 101 -7.79 -9.83 1.63
C LEU A 101 -8.85 -9.34 2.62
N PHE A 102 -9.58 -8.31 2.23
CA PHE A 102 -10.64 -7.72 3.04
C PHE A 102 -11.94 -7.62 2.23
N GLY A 103 -12.90 -8.48 2.54
CA GLY A 103 -14.24 -8.42 1.96
C GLY A 103 -15.09 -7.38 2.68
N PHE A 104 -15.88 -6.60 1.95
CA PHE A 104 -16.72 -5.56 2.51
C PHE A 104 -18.06 -5.45 1.78
N ALA A 105 -19.08 -4.92 2.48
CA ALA A 105 -20.36 -4.56 1.92
C ALA A 105 -20.38 -3.06 1.60
N GLY A 106 -21.18 -2.65 0.62
CA GLY A 106 -21.22 -1.26 0.17
C GLY A 106 -19.96 -0.84 -0.59
N ASN A 107 -19.53 0.38 -0.44
CA ASN A 107 -18.31 0.89 -1.07
C ASN A 107 -17.12 0.93 -0.11
N HIS A 108 -15.91 1.04 -0.65
CA HIS A 108 -14.66 1.02 0.10
C HIS A 108 -14.52 2.18 1.10
N ILE A 109 -15.17 3.31 0.88
CA ILE A 109 -15.12 4.48 1.77
C ILE A 109 -15.99 4.22 3.00
N GLU A 110 -17.25 3.79 2.81
CA GLU A 110 -18.18 3.46 3.90
C GLU A 110 -17.66 2.29 4.75
N ALA A 111 -17.05 1.30 4.11
CA ALA A 111 -16.41 0.17 4.77
C ALA A 111 -15.08 0.51 5.45
N ASN A 112 -14.61 1.75 5.31
CA ASN A 112 -13.35 2.23 5.87
C ASN A 112 -12.14 1.34 5.55
N VAL A 113 -12.06 0.89 4.29
CA VAL A 113 -11.00 -0.01 3.80
C VAL A 113 -9.60 0.58 4.04
N MET A 114 -9.46 1.91 3.97
CA MET A 114 -8.20 2.59 4.25
C MET A 114 -7.73 2.37 5.69
N ALA A 115 -8.63 2.38 6.69
CA ALA A 115 -8.26 2.09 8.06
C ALA A 115 -7.80 0.64 8.21
N ALA A 116 -8.54 -0.31 7.64
CA ALA A 116 -8.16 -1.72 7.64
C ALA A 116 -6.78 -1.95 6.97
N ALA A 117 -6.50 -1.25 5.87
CA ALA A 117 -5.20 -1.32 5.20
C ALA A 117 -4.07 -0.76 6.08
N ARG A 118 -4.31 0.31 6.82
CA ARG A 118 -3.34 0.86 7.77
C ARG A 118 -3.10 -0.07 8.96
N ASP A 119 -4.14 -0.65 9.51
CA ASP A 119 -4.02 -1.61 10.61
C ASP A 119 -3.22 -2.84 10.17
N ASN A 120 -3.38 -3.27 8.92
CA ASN A 120 -2.61 -4.38 8.36
C ASN A 120 -1.11 -4.10 8.29
N VAL A 121 -0.69 -2.86 8.05
CA VAL A 121 0.73 -2.48 7.91
C VAL A 121 1.32 -1.84 9.17
N THR A 122 0.48 -1.55 10.16
CA THR A 122 0.91 -0.91 11.40
C THR A 122 0.69 -1.87 12.57
N PRO A 123 1.66 -2.71 12.89
CA PRO A 123 1.52 -3.68 13.96
C PRO A 123 1.37 -2.99 15.33
N ILE A 124 0.62 -3.62 16.23
CA ILE A 124 0.57 -3.22 17.62
C ILE A 124 1.98 -3.31 18.21
N GLN A 125 2.45 -2.20 18.75
CA GLN A 125 3.74 -2.14 19.42
C GLN A 125 3.55 -2.25 20.92
N CYS A 126 4.24 -3.22 21.52
CA CYS A 126 4.33 -3.32 22.96
C CYS A 126 5.61 -2.65 23.45
N TYR A 127 5.44 -1.67 24.33
CA TYR A 127 6.56 -1.03 24.99
C TYR A 127 6.62 -1.49 26.44
N ASN A 128 7.56 -2.36 26.74
CA ASN A 128 7.84 -2.80 28.11
C ASN A 128 9.27 -2.38 28.44
N LYS A 129 9.43 -1.15 28.89
CA LYS A 129 10.72 -0.68 29.36
C LYS A 129 10.72 -0.60 30.89
N ILE A 130 11.21 -1.63 31.52
CA ILE A 130 11.79 -1.49 32.84
C ILE A 130 13.31 -1.45 32.62
N PRO A 131 13.95 -0.26 32.56
CA PRO A 131 15.39 -0.22 32.51
C PRO A 131 15.90 -0.94 33.75
N TYR A 132 16.91 -1.78 33.61
CA TYR A 132 17.54 -2.47 34.73
C TYR A 132 17.87 -1.51 35.89
N ASN A 133 18.21 -0.27 35.59
CA ASN A 133 18.46 0.78 36.56
C ASN A 133 17.19 1.43 37.12
N ALA A 134 16.04 1.34 36.49
CA ALA A 134 14.80 1.90 37.01
C ALA A 134 14.20 1.05 38.15
N MET A 135 14.60 -0.21 38.26
CA MET A 135 14.29 -1.03 39.44
C MET A 135 14.95 -0.49 40.72
N LYS A 136 15.95 0.37 40.60
CA LYS A 136 16.68 1.00 41.72
C LYS A 136 16.31 2.46 41.94
N LEU A 137 15.58 3.08 41.01
CA LEU A 137 15.06 4.42 41.13
C LEU A 137 13.64 4.31 41.71
N ASN A 138 13.37 4.98 42.80
CA ASN A 138 12.01 5.27 43.28
C ASN A 138 11.33 6.20 42.24
N VAL A 139 10.94 5.63 41.13
CA VAL A 139 10.03 6.30 40.20
C VAL A 139 8.67 6.20 40.90
N GLY A 140 8.13 7.32 41.35
CA GLY A 140 6.84 7.37 41.98
C GLY A 140 5.79 6.65 41.13
N GLU A 141 4.76 6.10 41.76
CA GLU A 141 3.69 5.39 41.06
C GLU A 141 3.15 6.25 39.92
N GLN A 142 3.43 5.81 38.70
CA GLN A 142 2.82 6.40 37.52
C GLN A 142 1.53 5.66 37.24
N ASN A 143 0.43 6.20 37.68
CA ASN A 143 -0.90 5.71 37.36
C ASN A 143 -1.24 6.08 35.92
N LEU A 144 -0.85 5.25 34.97
CA LEU A 144 -1.29 5.38 33.58
C LEU A 144 -2.71 4.82 33.44
N PRO A 145 -3.59 5.53 32.72
CA PRO A 145 -4.93 4.99 32.43
C PRO A 145 -4.81 3.71 31.59
N LEU A 146 -5.78 2.80 31.73
CA LEU A 146 -5.83 1.57 30.92
C LEU A 146 -5.97 1.83 29.43
N THR A 147 -6.59 2.95 29.08
CA THR A 147 -6.74 3.42 27.69
C THR A 147 -6.52 4.91 27.64
N HIS A 148 -5.80 5.35 26.61
CA HIS A 148 -5.58 6.76 26.36
C HIS A 148 -5.46 7.01 24.84
N SER A 149 -6.01 8.13 24.40
CA SER A 149 -5.84 8.60 23.03
C SER A 149 -5.27 10.01 23.02
N LEU A 150 -4.30 10.26 22.19
CA LEU A 150 -3.77 11.60 21.95
C LEU A 150 -4.73 12.49 21.15
N LEU A 151 -5.68 11.86 20.42
CA LEU A 151 -6.74 12.54 19.67
C LEU A 151 -8.10 12.09 20.20
N ASN A 152 -8.80 13.01 20.85
CA ASN A 152 -10.14 12.73 21.43
C ASN A 152 -11.29 13.00 20.45
N LYS A 153 -10.99 13.30 19.21
CA LYS A 153 -12.01 13.56 18.17
C LYS A 153 -11.88 12.57 17.02
N SER A 154 -13.01 12.11 16.53
CA SER A 154 -13.08 11.42 15.25
C SER A 154 -12.65 12.36 14.14
N LEU A 155 -11.85 11.86 13.22
CA LEU A 155 -11.48 12.53 12.00
C LEU A 155 -12.44 12.07 10.89
N GLU A 156 -13.73 12.35 11.04
CA GLU A 156 -14.75 11.93 10.08
C GLU A 156 -14.36 12.29 8.64
N GLY A 157 -14.29 11.30 7.76
CA GLY A 157 -13.92 11.47 6.36
C GLY A 157 -12.43 11.80 6.10
N ALA A 158 -11.59 11.80 7.13
CA ALA A 158 -10.16 12.04 6.98
C ALA A 158 -9.33 10.97 7.68
N VAL A 159 -8.15 10.72 7.16
CA VAL A 159 -7.18 9.76 7.71
C VAL A 159 -6.01 10.49 8.34
N LEU A 160 -5.68 10.13 9.57
CA LEU A 160 -4.48 10.62 10.24
C LEU A 160 -3.24 10.09 9.53
N SER A 161 -2.40 10.98 9.05
CA SER A 161 -1.11 10.63 8.48
C SER A 161 0.01 10.71 9.51
N VAL A 162 0.06 11.82 10.25
CA VAL A 162 1.12 12.08 11.23
C VAL A 162 0.58 12.94 12.37
N LEU A 163 1.01 12.64 13.58
CA LEU A 163 1.03 13.54 14.73
C LEU A 163 2.45 13.59 15.24
N LYS A 164 3.08 14.73 15.17
CA LYS A 164 4.49 14.91 15.61
C LYS A 164 4.72 16.27 16.26
N LYS A 165 5.81 16.38 17.02
CA LYS A 165 6.30 17.69 17.47
C LYS A 165 6.88 18.45 16.27
N ALA A 166 6.68 19.77 16.25
CA ALA A 166 7.35 20.65 15.31
C ALA A 166 8.87 20.69 15.58
N GLU A 167 9.64 20.96 14.54
CA GLU A 167 11.12 21.00 14.64
C GLU A 167 11.60 22.36 15.13
N ASP A 168 10.94 23.43 14.70
CA ASP A 168 11.40 24.80 14.90
C ASP A 168 10.65 25.56 15.99
N GLU A 169 9.58 24.98 16.55
CA GLU A 169 8.76 25.64 17.56
C GLU A 169 8.12 24.65 18.55
N ASP A 170 7.60 25.16 19.66
CA ASP A 170 6.89 24.33 20.64
C ASP A 170 5.42 24.14 20.26
N ALA A 171 5.21 23.42 19.17
CA ALA A 171 3.91 23.12 18.61
C ALA A 171 3.79 21.63 18.19
N LEU A 172 2.56 21.17 18.00
CA LEU A 172 2.26 19.86 17.43
C LEU A 172 1.77 20.01 15.99
N ILE A 173 2.31 19.18 15.11
CA ILE A 173 1.88 19.08 13.71
C ILE A 173 0.94 17.89 13.58
N LEU A 174 -0.29 18.16 13.18
CA LEU A 174 -1.27 17.16 12.77
C LEU A 174 -1.40 17.20 11.25
N ARG A 175 -1.08 16.08 10.59
CA ARG A 175 -1.30 15.92 9.16
C ARG A 175 -2.37 14.90 8.90
N VAL A 176 -3.36 15.31 8.13
CA VAL A 176 -4.48 14.47 7.69
C VAL A 176 -4.62 14.54 6.18
N TYR A 177 -5.26 13.55 5.58
CA TYR A 177 -5.61 13.55 4.16
C TYR A 177 -6.99 12.92 3.94
N ASN A 178 -7.60 13.26 2.82
CA ASN A 178 -8.83 12.64 2.34
C ASN A 178 -8.46 11.36 1.57
N PRO A 179 -9.00 10.19 1.93
CA PRO A 179 -8.71 8.93 1.25
C PRO A 179 -9.54 8.71 -0.02
N SER A 180 -10.55 9.57 -0.28
CA SER A 180 -11.47 9.45 -1.43
C SER A 180 -10.96 10.16 -2.68
#